data_6d1c0aa04b49d0cb80696fc3997c461e
#
_entry.id   6d1c0aa04b49d0cb80696fc3997c461e
#
_cell.length_a   1.000
_cell.length_b   1.000
_cell.length_c   1.000
_cell.angle_alpha   90.00
_cell.angle_beta   90.00
_cell.angle_gamma   90.00
#
_symmetry.space_group_name_H-M   'P 1'
#
loop_
_entity.id
_entity.type
_entity.pdbx_description
1 polymer ?
#
loop_
_entity_poly.entity_id
_entity_poly.type
_entity_poly.pdbx_seq_one_letter_code
_entity_poly.pdbx_strand_id
1 'polypeptide(L)'
;PAGPQGVRPNIILILSESFFDVTTLPGITFAEDPIPNFHALQEAAGGTFLSSAYAGGTGNVEMELFTGVPSAFPGAAESLTTLSDRTAYARLPSLVKALAGQGYETAMVHSYNDSLYNRAANLPAIGFDKLVYDEDFTVEPRYEGGYLSDDTLADQLLTLFGEKGDAPLFLYGLTMENHQPYYDGKFSAPSGVDYTCPSLTGADLGALDSLIHGLHDADAMLGRL
;
A
#
# COMPACT_ATOMS: atom_id res chain seq x y z
N PRO A 1 23.67 2.14 9.04
CA PRO A 1 24.55 1.22 9.72
C PRO A 1 24.46 -0.11 8.99
N ALA A 2 25.61 -0.66 8.52
CA ALA A 2 25.63 -2.01 7.97
C ALA A 2 25.19 -2.97 9.09
N GLY A 3 24.13 -3.73 8.84
CA GLY A 3 23.72 -4.83 9.69
C GLY A 3 24.85 -5.88 9.83
N PRO A 4 24.68 -6.88 10.70
CA PRO A 4 25.68 -7.93 10.86
C PRO A 4 26.06 -8.49 9.49
N GLN A 5 27.35 -8.53 9.18
CA GLN A 5 27.83 -9.04 7.89
C GLN A 5 27.31 -10.46 7.69
N GLY A 6 26.52 -10.67 6.65
CA GLY A 6 26.05 -11.98 6.20
C GLY A 6 24.53 -12.25 6.29
N VAL A 7 23.77 -11.49 7.07
CA VAL A 7 22.30 -11.67 7.14
C VAL A 7 21.60 -10.64 6.25
N ARG A 8 20.90 -11.13 5.24
CA ARG A 8 20.03 -10.32 4.39
C ARG A 8 18.57 -10.58 4.81
N PRO A 9 17.92 -9.62 5.51
CA PRO A 9 16.54 -9.80 5.96
C PRO A 9 15.59 -9.84 4.75
N ASN A 10 14.46 -10.52 4.89
CA ASN A 10 13.35 -10.28 3.97
C ASN A 10 12.79 -8.87 4.22
N ILE A 11 12.27 -8.25 3.18
CA ILE A 11 11.72 -6.89 3.24
C ILE A 11 10.29 -6.95 2.71
N ILE A 12 9.33 -6.57 3.54
CA ILE A 12 7.94 -6.35 3.12
C ILE A 12 7.71 -4.84 3.14
N LEU A 13 7.32 -4.29 2.01
CA LEU A 13 6.99 -2.88 1.84
C LEU A 13 5.50 -2.78 1.50
N ILE A 14 4.73 -2.10 2.34
CA ILE A 14 3.30 -1.88 2.11
C ILE A 14 3.06 -0.42 1.79
N LEU A 15 2.44 -0.15 0.64
CA LEU A 15 1.83 1.13 0.34
C LEU A 15 0.31 0.98 0.55
N SER A 16 -0.16 1.49 1.68
CA SER A 16 -1.56 1.40 2.05
C SER A 16 -2.34 2.57 1.46
N GLU A 17 -3.33 2.25 0.64
CA GLU A 17 -4.15 3.25 -0.07
C GLU A 17 -4.92 4.11 0.92
N SER A 18 -4.80 5.43 0.75
CA SER A 18 -5.50 6.44 1.56
C SER A 18 -5.31 6.30 3.08
N PHE A 19 -4.26 5.61 3.54
CA PHE A 19 -3.99 5.41 4.96
C PHE A 19 -3.34 6.65 5.59
N PHE A 20 -3.87 7.05 6.73
CA PHE A 20 -3.30 8.09 7.58
C PHE A 20 -3.78 7.90 9.02
N ASP A 21 -3.12 8.56 9.95
CA ASP A 21 -3.53 8.54 11.37
C ASP A 21 -4.80 9.38 11.58
N VAL A 22 -5.94 8.70 11.61
CA VAL A 22 -7.27 9.30 11.76
C VAL A 22 -7.48 9.95 13.14
N THR A 23 -6.70 9.57 14.14
CA THR A 23 -6.78 10.19 15.48
C THR A 23 -6.30 11.63 15.50
N THR A 24 -5.57 12.04 14.46
CA THR A 24 -5.10 13.43 14.28
C THR A 24 -6.20 14.37 13.75
N LEU A 25 -7.33 13.85 13.28
CA LEU A 25 -8.43 14.68 12.79
C LEU A 25 -9.15 15.38 13.94
N PRO A 26 -9.35 16.71 13.84
CA PRO A 26 -10.05 17.44 14.88
C PRO A 26 -11.56 17.12 14.88
N GLY A 27 -12.16 17.11 16.08
CA GLY A 27 -13.61 16.94 16.24
C GLY A 27 -14.09 15.49 16.22
N ILE A 28 -13.20 14.52 16.17
CA ILE A 28 -13.49 13.10 16.36
C ILE A 28 -12.91 12.67 17.71
N THR A 29 -13.68 11.88 18.45
CA THR A 29 -13.23 11.25 19.70
C THR A 29 -13.49 9.77 19.60
N PHE A 30 -12.46 8.97 19.75
CA PHE A 30 -12.52 7.50 19.74
C PHE A 30 -12.60 6.97 21.18
N ALA A 31 -13.39 5.92 21.41
CA ALA A 31 -13.45 5.23 22.71
C ALA A 31 -12.21 4.38 22.95
N GLU A 32 -11.70 3.78 21.89
CA GLU A 32 -10.48 2.97 21.84
C GLU A 32 -9.66 3.38 20.61
N ASP A 33 -8.39 2.99 20.58
CA ASP A 33 -7.52 3.28 19.44
C ASP A 33 -8.05 2.57 18.17
N PRO A 34 -8.40 3.29 17.10
CA PRO A 34 -8.91 2.69 15.87
C PRO A 34 -7.85 1.96 15.03
N ILE A 35 -6.55 2.27 15.23
CA ILE A 35 -5.41 1.76 14.44
C ILE A 35 -4.24 1.35 15.34
N PRO A 36 -4.45 0.42 16.29
CA PRO A 36 -3.48 0.11 17.34
C PRO A 36 -2.20 -0.55 16.81
N ASN A 37 -2.26 -1.34 15.73
CA ASN A 37 -1.09 -1.99 15.15
C ASN A 37 -0.15 -0.95 14.51
N PHE A 38 -0.72 0.02 13.80
CA PHE A 38 0.04 1.14 13.24
C PHE A 38 0.72 1.95 14.33
N HIS A 39 0.02 2.30 15.40
CA HIS A 39 0.61 3.05 16.51
C HIS A 39 1.72 2.28 17.21
N ALA A 40 1.57 0.96 17.40
CA ALA A 40 2.62 0.12 17.95
C ALA A 40 3.87 0.05 17.05
N LEU A 41 3.67 -0.05 15.72
CA LEU A 41 4.77 0.00 14.76
C LEU A 41 5.43 1.38 14.73
N GLN A 42 4.64 2.45 14.78
CA GLN A 42 5.14 3.82 14.80
C GLN A 42 5.98 4.10 16.05
N GLU A 43 5.56 3.61 17.22
CA GLU A 43 6.32 3.73 18.46
C GLU A 43 7.65 2.96 18.39
N ALA A 44 7.64 1.78 17.78
CA ALA A 44 8.83 0.94 17.68
C ALA A 44 9.87 1.47 16.69
N ALA A 45 9.44 1.96 15.52
CA ALA A 45 10.32 2.36 14.42
C ALA A 45 9.67 3.37 13.47
N GLY A 46 8.84 4.25 14.00
CA GLY A 46 8.07 5.20 13.20
C GLY A 46 8.87 6.32 12.58
N GLY A 47 8.25 6.96 11.61
CA GLY A 47 8.75 8.14 10.91
C GLY A 47 7.64 8.88 10.19
N THR A 48 7.99 9.92 9.45
CA THR A 48 7.06 10.67 8.62
C THR A 48 7.39 10.44 7.16
N PHE A 49 6.40 10.08 6.39
CA PHE A 49 6.47 10.00 4.93
C PHE A 49 5.68 11.15 4.31
N LEU A 50 6.34 11.95 3.47
CA LEU A 50 5.67 12.99 2.70
C LEU A 50 5.23 12.40 1.37
N SER A 51 3.92 12.23 1.19
CA SER A 51 3.36 11.83 -0.10
C SER A 51 3.52 12.94 -1.13
N SER A 52 4.03 12.60 -2.32
CA SER A 52 4.14 13.51 -3.45
C SER A 52 2.81 13.74 -4.18
N ALA A 53 1.80 12.94 -3.86
CA ALA A 53 0.48 13.00 -4.49
C ALA A 53 -0.58 13.37 -3.46
N TYR A 54 -1.57 14.16 -3.88
CA TYR A 54 -2.73 14.56 -3.10
C TYR A 54 -4.01 14.15 -3.83
N ALA A 55 -4.90 13.46 -3.14
CA ALA A 55 -6.22 13.02 -3.65
C ALA A 55 -6.11 12.19 -4.95
N GLY A 56 -5.14 11.31 -5.04
CA GLY A 56 -4.87 10.45 -6.19
C GLY A 56 -3.41 10.56 -6.67
N GLY A 57 -3.04 9.75 -7.65
CA GLY A 57 -1.68 9.76 -8.21
C GLY A 57 -0.71 8.82 -7.52
N THR A 58 -1.20 7.71 -6.99
CA THR A 58 -0.41 6.63 -6.34
C THR A 58 0.81 6.22 -7.20
N GLY A 59 0.66 6.21 -8.54
CA GLY A 59 1.77 5.94 -9.45
C GLY A 59 2.95 6.91 -9.34
N ASN A 60 2.71 8.18 -8.95
CA ASN A 60 3.79 9.14 -8.69
C ASN A 60 4.50 8.80 -7.37
N VAL A 61 3.75 8.41 -6.34
CA VAL A 61 4.32 7.96 -5.06
C VAL A 61 5.19 6.72 -5.27
N GLU A 62 4.72 5.74 -6.06
CA GLU A 62 5.49 4.55 -6.42
C GLU A 62 6.78 4.91 -7.16
N MET A 63 6.72 5.85 -8.11
CA MET A 63 7.91 6.29 -8.84
C MET A 63 8.95 6.89 -7.92
N GLU A 64 8.57 7.80 -7.03
CA GLU A 64 9.48 8.39 -6.04
C GLU A 64 10.03 7.34 -5.09
N LEU A 65 9.18 6.45 -4.61
CA LEU A 65 9.54 5.38 -3.68
C LEU A 65 10.62 4.45 -4.29
N PHE A 66 10.43 4.04 -5.55
CA PHE A 66 11.34 3.08 -6.16
C PHE A 66 12.57 3.72 -6.79
N THR A 67 12.48 4.93 -7.33
CA THR A 67 13.58 5.56 -8.05
C THR A 67 14.33 6.63 -7.26
N GLY A 68 13.72 7.15 -6.19
CA GLY A 68 14.22 8.30 -5.44
C GLY A 68 14.18 9.62 -6.23
N VAL A 69 13.50 9.65 -7.38
CA VAL A 69 13.38 10.87 -8.22
C VAL A 69 12.10 11.62 -7.84
N PRO A 70 12.20 12.81 -7.23
CA PRO A 70 11.02 13.58 -6.84
C PRO A 70 10.17 13.98 -8.05
N SER A 71 8.86 13.78 -7.96
CA SER A 71 7.90 14.17 -9.00
C SER A 71 7.82 15.70 -9.22
N ALA A 72 8.33 16.48 -8.27
CA ALA A 72 8.42 17.94 -8.36
C ALA A 72 9.47 18.44 -9.38
N PHE A 73 10.38 17.59 -9.85
CA PHE A 73 11.33 18.02 -10.87
C PHE A 73 10.66 18.12 -12.24
N PRO A 74 10.82 19.26 -12.97
CA PRO A 74 10.32 19.38 -14.32
C PRO A 74 10.90 18.27 -15.22
N GLY A 75 10.03 17.49 -15.85
CA GLY A 75 10.42 16.35 -16.69
C GLY A 75 10.61 15.03 -15.95
N ALA A 76 10.63 15.00 -14.61
CA ALA A 76 10.57 13.78 -13.80
C ALA A 76 9.13 13.43 -13.38
N ALA A 77 8.20 14.36 -13.57
CA ALA A 77 6.80 14.27 -13.14
C ALA A 77 5.92 13.38 -14.03
N GLU A 78 6.50 12.58 -14.92
CA GLU A 78 5.73 11.59 -15.62
C GLU A 78 5.45 10.43 -14.64
N SER A 79 4.17 10.29 -14.29
CA SER A 79 3.72 9.12 -13.52
C SER A 79 4.02 7.84 -14.29
N LEU A 80 3.97 6.70 -13.60
CA LEU A 80 4.01 5.37 -14.25
C LEU A 80 3.00 5.25 -15.41
N THR A 81 1.95 6.09 -15.40
CA THR A 81 0.91 6.12 -16.44
C THR A 81 1.31 6.84 -17.72
N THR A 82 2.16 7.86 -17.62
CA THR A 82 2.42 8.79 -18.72
C THR A 82 3.74 8.50 -19.42
N LEU A 83 4.67 7.77 -18.80
CA LEU A 83 5.91 7.40 -19.43
C LEU A 83 5.66 6.39 -20.55
N SER A 84 5.63 6.90 -21.78
CA SER A 84 5.53 6.07 -22.99
C SER A 84 6.85 5.37 -23.34
N ASP A 85 7.98 5.90 -22.87
CA ASP A 85 9.30 5.35 -23.11
C ASP A 85 9.76 4.42 -21.98
N ARG A 86 9.44 3.13 -22.12
CA ARG A 86 9.89 2.08 -21.19
C ARG A 86 11.42 1.97 -21.08
N THR A 87 12.14 2.43 -22.10
CA THR A 87 13.61 2.39 -22.08
C THR A 87 14.17 3.41 -21.10
N ALA A 88 13.45 4.51 -20.83
CA ALA A 88 13.82 5.46 -19.80
C ALA A 88 13.76 4.81 -18.41
N TYR A 89 12.68 4.10 -18.08
CA TYR A 89 12.58 3.37 -16.80
C TYR A 89 13.65 2.29 -16.65
N ALA A 90 13.94 1.56 -17.72
CA ALA A 90 14.97 0.53 -17.69
C ALA A 90 16.37 1.09 -17.37
N ARG A 91 16.62 2.38 -17.68
CA ARG A 91 17.89 3.08 -17.40
C ARG A 91 17.95 3.71 -16.01
N LEU A 92 16.79 3.97 -15.38
CA LEU A 92 16.78 4.56 -14.04
C LEU A 92 17.32 3.56 -13.01
N PRO A 93 18.15 4.00 -12.09
CA PRO A 93 18.41 3.21 -10.89
C PRO A 93 17.11 3.08 -10.10
N SER A 94 16.91 1.94 -9.45
CA SER A 94 15.78 1.75 -8.57
C SER A 94 16.16 0.94 -7.34
N LEU A 95 15.39 1.09 -6.26
CA LEU A 95 15.49 0.27 -5.08
C LEU A 95 15.37 -1.22 -5.43
N VAL A 96 14.43 -1.56 -6.30
CA VAL A 96 14.16 -2.95 -6.73
C VAL A 96 15.38 -3.55 -7.42
N LYS A 97 15.96 -2.85 -8.42
CA LYS A 97 17.20 -3.29 -9.09
C LYS A 97 18.37 -3.41 -8.13
N ALA A 98 18.48 -2.48 -7.17
CA ALA A 98 19.55 -2.51 -6.18
C ALA A 98 19.44 -3.73 -5.26
N LEU A 99 18.22 -4.13 -4.89
CA LEU A 99 17.97 -5.34 -4.10
C LEU A 99 18.16 -6.61 -4.94
N ALA A 100 17.63 -6.66 -6.17
CA ALA A 100 17.85 -7.76 -7.10
C ALA A 100 19.36 -7.99 -7.36
N GLY A 101 20.13 -6.91 -7.54
CA GLY A 101 21.59 -6.97 -7.68
C GLY A 101 22.32 -7.50 -6.43
N GLN A 102 21.67 -7.51 -5.27
CA GLN A 102 22.14 -8.12 -4.04
C GLN A 102 21.62 -9.56 -3.85
N GLY A 103 20.88 -10.10 -4.82
CA GLY A 103 20.37 -11.46 -4.82
C GLY A 103 19.03 -11.62 -4.09
N TYR A 104 18.24 -10.56 -3.98
CA TYR A 104 16.84 -10.66 -3.57
C TYR A 104 15.98 -11.16 -4.73
N GLU A 105 15.04 -12.04 -4.44
CA GLU A 105 13.85 -12.23 -5.27
C GLU A 105 12.93 -11.01 -5.07
N THR A 106 12.29 -10.53 -6.13
CA THR A 106 11.49 -9.32 -6.07
C THR A 106 10.08 -9.59 -6.58
N ALA A 107 9.07 -9.31 -5.76
CA ALA A 107 7.68 -9.51 -6.12
C ALA A 107 6.83 -8.29 -5.73
N MET A 108 5.83 -7.98 -6.57
CA MET A 108 4.80 -6.99 -6.33
C MET A 108 3.44 -7.68 -6.32
N VAL A 109 2.59 -7.31 -5.35
CA VAL A 109 1.22 -7.79 -5.21
C VAL A 109 0.29 -6.57 -5.12
N HIS A 110 -0.71 -6.52 -5.98
CA HIS A 110 -1.72 -5.46 -6.00
C HIS A 110 -3.12 -6.04 -6.02
N SER A 111 -3.95 -5.66 -5.07
CA SER A 111 -5.33 -6.12 -4.95
C SER A 111 -6.29 -5.45 -5.96
N TYR A 112 -5.78 -5.13 -7.17
CA TYR A 112 -6.55 -4.57 -8.27
C TYR A 112 -5.95 -4.96 -9.62
N ASN A 113 -6.61 -4.53 -10.73
CA ASN A 113 -6.24 -4.93 -12.08
C ASN A 113 -4.87 -4.38 -12.53
N ASP A 114 -4.27 -5.06 -13.47
CA ASP A 114 -2.95 -4.80 -14.03
C ASP A 114 -2.85 -3.52 -14.88
N SER A 115 -3.99 -3.06 -15.41
CA SER A 115 -4.06 -1.93 -16.33
C SER A 115 -3.98 -0.57 -15.62
N LEU A 116 -4.35 -0.52 -14.33
CA LEU A 116 -4.30 0.72 -13.55
C LEU A 116 -2.86 1.24 -13.46
N TYR A 117 -2.64 2.48 -13.89
CA TYR A 117 -1.32 3.11 -14.01
C TYR A 117 -0.33 2.34 -14.93
N ASN A 118 -0.83 1.47 -15.82
CA ASN A 118 -0.01 0.71 -16.76
C ASN A 118 1.14 -0.08 -16.06
N ARG A 119 0.87 -0.57 -14.85
CA ARG A 119 1.87 -1.19 -13.98
C ARG A 119 2.46 -2.46 -14.57
N ALA A 120 1.62 -3.32 -15.15
CA ALA A 120 2.08 -4.55 -15.81
C ALA A 120 3.16 -4.31 -16.86
N ALA A 121 3.11 -3.14 -17.52
CA ALA A 121 4.07 -2.77 -18.53
C ALA A 121 5.32 -2.09 -17.96
N ASN A 122 5.20 -1.32 -16.88
CA ASN A 122 6.24 -0.43 -16.38
C ASN A 122 7.06 -1.02 -15.22
N LEU A 123 6.44 -1.79 -14.32
CA LEU A 123 7.12 -2.33 -13.15
C LEU A 123 8.25 -3.34 -13.47
N PRO A 124 8.16 -4.17 -14.53
CA PRO A 124 9.32 -4.99 -14.93
C PRO A 124 10.54 -4.15 -15.30
N ALA A 125 10.34 -2.97 -15.89
CA ALA A 125 11.45 -2.06 -16.23
C ALA A 125 12.10 -1.44 -14.98
N ILE A 126 11.36 -1.35 -13.85
CA ILE A 126 11.87 -0.93 -12.54
C ILE A 126 12.65 -2.05 -11.85
N GLY A 127 12.41 -3.32 -12.24
CA GLY A 127 13.21 -4.45 -11.78
C GLY A 127 12.46 -5.52 -10.99
N PHE A 128 11.13 -5.50 -10.94
CA PHE A 128 10.35 -6.58 -10.34
C PHE A 128 10.38 -7.83 -11.23
N ASP A 129 10.66 -8.99 -10.62
CA ASP A 129 10.70 -10.30 -11.28
C ASP A 129 9.31 -10.90 -11.39
N LYS A 130 8.47 -10.70 -10.38
CA LYS A 130 7.12 -11.26 -10.29
C LYS A 130 6.09 -10.15 -10.01
N LEU A 131 5.02 -10.16 -10.78
CA LEU A 131 3.86 -9.31 -10.58
C LEU A 131 2.64 -10.19 -10.35
N VAL A 132 1.83 -9.85 -9.35
CA VAL A 132 0.61 -10.57 -8.96
C VAL A 132 -0.50 -9.54 -8.81
N TYR A 133 -1.50 -9.62 -9.67
CA TYR A 133 -2.68 -8.76 -9.65
C TYR A 133 -3.90 -9.53 -9.15
N ASP A 134 -5.04 -8.87 -8.99
CA ASP A 134 -6.26 -9.46 -8.43
C ASP A 134 -6.67 -10.79 -9.08
N GLU A 135 -6.56 -10.90 -10.41
CA GLU A 135 -6.87 -12.13 -11.15
C GLU A 135 -5.86 -13.27 -10.94
N ASP A 136 -4.66 -12.95 -10.47
CA ASP A 136 -3.58 -13.91 -10.22
C ASP A 136 -3.58 -14.43 -8.77
N PHE A 137 -4.47 -13.95 -7.90
CA PHE A 137 -4.51 -14.37 -6.51
C PHE A 137 -4.86 -15.85 -6.39
N THR A 138 -4.09 -16.56 -5.58
CA THR A 138 -4.25 -18.01 -5.34
C THR A 138 -5.00 -18.31 -4.04
N VAL A 139 -5.30 -17.29 -3.27
CA VAL A 139 -6.06 -17.37 -2.03
C VAL A 139 -7.56 -17.10 -2.28
N GLU A 140 -8.42 -17.49 -1.34
CA GLU A 140 -9.86 -17.25 -1.45
C GLU A 140 -10.16 -15.74 -1.42
N PRO A 141 -10.76 -15.18 -2.47
CA PRO A 141 -11.01 -13.74 -2.54
C PRO A 141 -12.16 -13.32 -1.62
N ARG A 142 -11.92 -12.30 -0.83
CA ARG A 142 -12.93 -11.58 -0.05
C ARG A 142 -13.00 -10.15 -0.57
N TYR A 143 -14.20 -9.60 -0.64
CA TYR A 143 -14.44 -8.26 -1.16
C TYR A 143 -15.07 -7.38 -0.09
N GLU A 144 -14.49 -6.20 0.12
CA GLU A 144 -15.02 -5.16 0.98
C GLU A 144 -14.94 -3.80 0.28
N GLY A 145 -15.92 -2.94 0.50
CA GLY A 145 -15.96 -1.63 -0.12
C GLY A 145 -15.91 -1.61 -1.66
N GLY A 146 -16.18 -2.76 -2.30
CA GLY A 146 -16.13 -2.92 -3.76
C GLY A 146 -14.76 -3.34 -4.32
N TYR A 147 -13.80 -3.65 -3.47
CA TYR A 147 -12.43 -4.09 -3.82
C TYR A 147 -12.10 -5.41 -3.14
N LEU A 148 -11.02 -6.07 -3.60
CA LEU A 148 -10.40 -7.14 -2.81
C LEU A 148 -9.95 -6.59 -1.46
N SER A 149 -10.32 -7.29 -0.39
CA SER A 149 -10.03 -6.84 0.98
C SER A 149 -8.53 -6.84 1.28
N ASP A 150 -8.13 -5.96 2.18
CA ASP A 150 -6.76 -5.91 2.69
C ASP A 150 -6.37 -7.21 3.39
N ASP A 151 -7.34 -7.90 3.99
CA ASP A 151 -7.18 -9.23 4.56
C ASP A 151 -6.87 -10.30 3.50
N THR A 152 -7.48 -10.21 2.31
CA THR A 152 -7.13 -11.06 1.16
C THR A 152 -5.73 -10.76 0.64
N LEU A 153 -5.35 -9.47 0.57
CA LEU A 153 -3.98 -9.09 0.21
C LEU A 153 -2.96 -9.66 1.19
N ALA A 154 -3.24 -9.60 2.52
CA ALA A 154 -2.37 -10.20 3.52
C ALA A 154 -2.19 -11.71 3.30
N ASP A 155 -3.27 -12.45 3.05
CA ASP A 155 -3.20 -13.88 2.76
C ASP A 155 -2.30 -14.17 1.54
N GLN A 156 -2.44 -13.39 0.47
CA GLN A 156 -1.61 -13.55 -0.73
C GLN A 156 -0.13 -13.22 -0.47
N LEU A 157 0.14 -12.15 0.29
CA LEU A 157 1.50 -11.79 0.69
C LEU A 157 2.15 -12.88 1.54
N LEU A 158 1.44 -13.40 2.54
CA LEU A 158 1.90 -14.47 3.42
C LEU A 158 2.10 -15.78 2.67
N THR A 159 1.25 -16.08 1.68
CA THR A 159 1.41 -17.24 0.81
C THR A 159 2.71 -17.15 0.02
N LEU A 160 2.96 -16.03 -0.65
CA LEU A 160 4.21 -15.82 -1.38
C LEU A 160 5.44 -15.84 -0.47
N PHE A 161 5.30 -15.28 0.74
CA PHE A 161 6.38 -15.33 1.73
C PHE A 161 6.68 -16.77 2.18
N GLY A 162 5.65 -17.60 2.35
CA GLY A 162 5.80 -19.01 2.71
C GLY A 162 6.39 -19.89 1.58
N GLU A 163 6.14 -19.50 0.34
CA GLU A 163 6.62 -20.23 -0.86
C GLU A 163 8.05 -19.84 -1.28
N LYS A 164 8.63 -18.78 -0.71
CA LYS A 164 9.97 -18.33 -1.08
C LYS A 164 11.03 -19.42 -0.89
N GLY A 165 12.07 -19.41 -1.75
CA GLY A 165 13.25 -20.23 -1.61
C GLY A 165 14.24 -19.70 -0.55
N ASP A 166 15.51 -20.06 -0.71
CA ASP A 166 16.60 -19.65 0.20
C ASP A 166 17.01 -18.18 0.02
N ALA A 167 16.70 -17.58 -1.13
CA ALA A 167 17.00 -16.17 -1.39
C ALA A 167 16.18 -15.25 -0.47
N PRO A 168 16.73 -14.10 -0.05
CA PRO A 168 15.95 -13.08 0.61
C PRO A 168 14.89 -12.52 -0.36
N LEU A 169 13.73 -12.19 0.16
CA LEU A 169 12.60 -11.68 -0.61
C LEU A 169 12.40 -10.18 -0.36
N PHE A 170 12.23 -9.42 -1.42
CA PHE A 170 11.62 -8.09 -1.40
C PHE A 170 10.20 -8.19 -1.93
N LEU A 171 9.24 -8.00 -1.05
CA LEU A 171 7.82 -8.13 -1.35
C LEU A 171 7.14 -6.77 -1.20
N TYR A 172 6.59 -6.23 -2.28
CA TYR A 172 5.84 -4.99 -2.29
C TYR A 172 4.35 -5.28 -2.37
N GLY A 173 3.58 -4.81 -1.39
CA GLY A 173 2.13 -4.89 -1.35
C GLY A 173 1.50 -3.52 -1.54
N LEU A 174 0.52 -3.42 -2.45
CA LEU A 174 -0.28 -2.23 -2.69
C LEU A 174 -1.75 -2.55 -2.46
N THR A 175 -2.37 -1.89 -1.49
CA THR A 175 -3.77 -2.10 -1.13
C THR A 175 -4.72 -1.36 -2.06
N MET A 176 -6.03 -1.66 -1.96
CA MET A 176 -7.07 -0.97 -2.73
C MET A 176 -8.38 -0.81 -1.96
N GLU A 177 -8.63 -1.56 -0.90
CA GLU A 177 -9.90 -1.59 -0.18
C GLU A 177 -10.36 -0.21 0.29
N ASN A 178 -9.43 0.56 0.89
CA ASN A 178 -9.72 1.90 1.39
C ASN A 178 -9.68 3.01 0.32
N HIS A 179 -9.69 2.65 -0.98
CA HIS A 179 -9.72 3.64 -2.05
C HIS A 179 -11.04 4.43 -2.05
N GLN A 180 -10.97 5.74 -2.24
CA GLN A 180 -12.15 6.60 -2.39
C GLN A 180 -13.03 6.18 -3.59
N PRO A 181 -14.31 6.58 -3.68
CA PRO A 181 -15.00 7.54 -2.82
C PRO A 181 -15.51 6.91 -1.51
N TYR A 182 -15.65 7.76 -0.49
CA TYR A 182 -16.30 7.39 0.77
C TYR A 182 -17.75 7.85 0.77
N TYR A 183 -18.66 6.94 1.11
CA TYR A 183 -20.11 7.21 1.16
C TYR A 183 -20.76 6.28 2.19
N ASP A 184 -21.92 6.69 2.68
CA ASP A 184 -22.70 5.88 3.60
C ASP A 184 -23.11 4.55 2.92
N GLY A 185 -22.73 3.44 3.55
CA GLY A 185 -22.96 2.09 3.01
C GLY A 185 -21.94 1.61 1.96
N LYS A 186 -20.75 2.19 1.91
CA LYS A 186 -19.64 1.64 1.10
C LYS A 186 -19.28 0.22 1.55
N PHE A 187 -19.22 -0.02 2.85
CA PHE A 187 -19.02 -1.32 3.45
C PHE A 187 -20.37 -1.94 3.85
N SER A 188 -20.44 -3.27 3.86
CA SER A 188 -21.67 -4.02 4.17
C SER A 188 -22.07 -3.95 5.65
N ALA A 189 -21.13 -3.62 6.52
CA ALA A 189 -21.31 -3.45 7.96
C ALA A 189 -20.71 -2.11 8.41
N PRO A 190 -21.10 -1.57 9.58
CA PRO A 190 -20.40 -0.46 10.22
C PRO A 190 -18.95 -0.81 10.53
N SER A 191 -18.09 0.22 10.72
CA SER A 191 -16.67 0.05 11.04
C SER A 191 -16.38 -0.81 12.28
N GLY A 192 -17.36 -0.93 13.19
CA GLY A 192 -17.13 -1.57 14.48
C GLY A 192 -16.31 -0.75 15.47
N VAL A 193 -15.81 0.40 15.04
CA VAL A 193 -15.07 1.35 15.86
C VAL A 193 -16.03 2.29 16.57
N ASP A 194 -15.90 2.42 17.89
CA ASP A 194 -16.74 3.31 18.70
C ASP A 194 -16.13 4.72 18.72
N TYR A 195 -16.83 5.67 18.13
CA TYR A 195 -16.39 7.07 18.04
C TYR A 195 -17.55 8.06 18.07
N THR A 196 -17.24 9.32 18.33
CA THR A 196 -18.19 10.45 18.24
C THR A 196 -17.62 11.55 17.35
N CYS A 197 -18.48 12.12 16.48
CA CYS A 197 -18.16 13.27 15.65
C CYS A 197 -19.38 14.23 15.62
N PRO A 198 -19.54 15.13 16.62
CA PRO A 198 -20.75 15.96 16.74
C PRO A 198 -20.99 16.94 15.58
N SER A 199 -19.96 17.21 14.76
CA SER A 199 -20.04 18.14 13.63
C SER A 199 -20.64 17.50 12.38
N LEU A 200 -20.72 16.16 12.29
CA LEU A 200 -21.23 15.43 11.13
C LEU A 200 -22.54 14.72 11.46
N THR A 201 -23.41 14.59 10.47
CA THR A 201 -24.70 13.89 10.58
C THR A 201 -25.07 13.25 9.23
N GLY A 202 -25.97 12.27 9.26
CA GLY A 202 -26.50 11.65 8.03
C GLY A 202 -25.41 11.08 7.14
N ALA A 203 -25.48 11.35 5.84
CA ALA A 203 -24.56 10.79 4.86
C ALA A 203 -23.08 11.16 5.08
N ASP A 204 -22.79 12.33 5.64
CA ASP A 204 -21.42 12.74 5.93
C ASP A 204 -20.83 11.93 7.09
N LEU A 205 -21.64 11.60 8.09
CA LEU A 205 -21.22 10.71 9.17
C LEU A 205 -21.02 9.28 8.65
N GLY A 206 -21.89 8.80 7.77
CA GLY A 206 -21.74 7.50 7.11
C GLY A 206 -20.49 7.43 6.21
N ALA A 207 -20.14 8.52 5.53
CA ALA A 207 -18.89 8.60 4.77
C ALA A 207 -17.64 8.54 5.67
N LEU A 208 -17.70 9.22 6.83
CA LEU A 208 -16.64 9.13 7.84
C LEU A 208 -16.52 7.71 8.41
N ASP A 209 -17.65 7.04 8.69
CA ASP A 209 -17.64 5.66 9.17
C ASP A 209 -16.98 4.73 8.15
N SER A 210 -17.28 4.91 6.87
CA SER A 210 -16.64 4.15 5.78
C SER A 210 -15.13 4.40 5.70
N LEU A 211 -14.66 5.63 5.89
CA LEU A 211 -13.23 5.94 5.97
C LEU A 211 -12.57 5.23 7.16
N ILE A 212 -13.18 5.32 8.35
CA ILE A 212 -12.67 4.68 9.57
C ILE A 212 -12.63 3.16 9.40
N HIS A 213 -13.65 2.58 8.77
CA HIS A 213 -13.69 1.15 8.48
C HIS A 213 -12.46 0.70 7.67
N GLY A 214 -12.23 1.32 6.51
CA GLY A 214 -11.08 0.95 5.67
C GLY A 214 -9.72 1.19 6.35
N LEU A 215 -9.59 2.21 7.21
CA LEU A 215 -8.38 2.43 8.00
C LEU A 215 -8.18 1.34 9.07
N HIS A 216 -9.26 0.90 9.70
CA HIS A 216 -9.24 -0.16 10.71
C HIS A 216 -8.87 -1.52 10.09
N ASP A 217 -9.41 -1.84 8.92
CA ASP A 217 -9.09 -3.07 8.19
C ASP A 217 -7.65 -3.06 7.68
N ALA A 218 -7.17 -1.92 7.18
CA ALA A 218 -5.76 -1.77 6.81
C ALA A 218 -4.81 -1.92 8.01
N ASP A 219 -5.21 -1.42 9.19
CA ASP A 219 -4.47 -1.63 10.45
C ASP A 219 -4.46 -3.10 10.86
N ALA A 220 -5.60 -3.79 10.76
CA ALA A 220 -5.70 -5.22 11.05
C ALA A 220 -4.79 -6.04 10.11
N MET A 221 -4.72 -5.68 8.83
CA MET A 221 -3.78 -6.27 7.87
C MET A 221 -2.32 -6.09 8.34
N LEU A 222 -1.93 -4.89 8.78
CA LEU A 222 -0.57 -4.64 9.30
C LEU A 222 -0.24 -5.52 10.49
N GLY A 223 -1.22 -5.75 11.38
CA GLY A 223 -1.05 -6.63 12.55
C GLY A 223 -0.88 -8.11 12.21
N ARG A 224 -1.24 -8.53 10.99
CA ARG A 224 -1.07 -9.91 10.49
C ARG A 224 0.28 -10.16 9.82
N LEU A 225 0.90 -9.12 9.28
CA LEU A 225 2.18 -9.16 8.56
C LEU A 225 3.38 -9.05 9.50
#